data_4317cb5edd1e140f1d87bd68925bf7ba
#
_entry.id   4317cb5edd1e140f1d87bd68925bf7ba
#
_cell.length_a   1.000
_cell.length_b   1.000
_cell.length_c   1.000
_cell.angle_alpha   90.00
_cell.angle_beta   90.00
_cell.angle_gamma   90.00
#
_symmetry.space_group_name_H-M   'P 1'
#
loop_
_entity.id
_entity.type
_entity.pdbx_description
1 polymer ?
#
loop_
_entity_poly.entity_id
_entity_poly.type
_entity_poly.pdbx_seq_one_letter_code
_entity_poly.pdbx_strand_id
1 'polypeptide(L)'
;PPAPPPPGRPAAPSDHQGRARIHVFDFLDLERYDLLGAFWVTVQLTVYSAVGSLIWGTILAGMRVSPVPLMRGFGTAYVNMMRNTPLTVVLVAASLGLYQTLSVTLGGGTSKEIGFRLAVLGLVAYTATFVCEALRSGINTVPVGQAEAARALGLGFTQVLTLIVLPQAFRSVVAPLANVLIALTKNTTVAATISVSEAALLMKEMIENESDVIFLVFSVFAFGFIVLTLPTGLLLGWVSKRVAVKR
;
A
#
# COMPACT_ATOMS: atom_id res chain seq x y z
N PRO A 1 47.39 -10.19 -59.99
CA PRO A 1 47.34 -9.53 -58.74
C PRO A 1 46.11 -8.61 -58.67
N PRO A 2 45.28 -8.63 -57.58
CA PRO A 2 44.13 -7.80 -57.47
C PRO A 2 44.53 -6.32 -57.17
N ALA A 3 43.79 -5.40 -57.72
CA ALA A 3 44.00 -3.95 -57.57
C ALA A 3 43.90 -3.51 -56.12
N PRO A 4 44.71 -2.50 -55.69
CA PRO A 4 44.62 -1.98 -54.33
C PRO A 4 43.30 -1.29 -54.07
N PRO A 5 42.77 -1.36 -52.84
CA PRO A 5 41.54 -0.68 -52.49
C PRO A 5 41.70 0.86 -52.54
N PRO A 6 40.63 1.60 -52.87
CA PRO A 6 40.69 3.07 -52.95
C PRO A 6 40.98 3.71 -51.59
N PRO A 7 41.65 4.90 -51.56
CA PRO A 7 42.00 5.60 -50.34
C PRO A 7 40.76 6.00 -49.56
N GLY A 8 40.85 5.80 -48.21
CA GLY A 8 39.74 5.87 -47.28
C GLY A 8 38.96 7.17 -47.35
N ARG A 9 37.64 7.05 -47.39
CA ARG A 9 36.74 8.15 -47.02
C ARG A 9 37.01 8.58 -45.57
N PRO A 10 37.06 9.87 -45.25
CA PRO A 10 37.14 10.30 -43.87
C PRO A 10 35.94 9.74 -43.11
N ALA A 11 36.20 9.13 -41.99
CA ALA A 11 35.15 8.67 -41.09
C ALA A 11 34.23 9.82 -40.77
N ALA A 12 32.92 9.64 -41.00
CA ALA A 12 31.93 10.61 -40.57
C ALA A 12 32.05 10.82 -39.03
N PRO A 13 31.97 12.06 -38.55
CA PRO A 13 32.02 12.30 -37.10
C PRO A 13 30.94 11.48 -36.42
N SER A 14 31.37 10.66 -35.47
CA SER A 14 30.47 9.88 -34.64
C SER A 14 29.62 10.85 -33.81
N ASP A 15 28.37 11.01 -34.23
CA ASP A 15 27.40 11.87 -33.56
C ASP A 15 26.89 11.19 -32.27
N HIS A 16 27.82 11.02 -31.31
CA HIS A 16 27.51 10.48 -29.99
C HIS A 16 26.58 11.42 -29.18
N GLN A 17 26.58 12.73 -29.51
CA GLN A 17 25.73 13.68 -28.80
C GLN A 17 24.29 13.71 -29.32
N GLY A 18 24.07 13.47 -30.61
CA GLY A 18 22.74 13.36 -31.20
C GLY A 18 22.01 12.09 -30.75
N ARG A 19 22.70 10.93 -30.70
CA ARG A 19 22.12 9.68 -30.20
C ARG A 19 21.78 9.74 -28.70
N ALA A 20 22.62 10.38 -27.89
CA ALA A 20 22.35 10.54 -26.46
C ALA A 20 21.11 11.41 -26.20
N ARG A 21 20.85 12.43 -27.01
CA ARG A 21 19.64 13.25 -26.90
C ARG A 21 18.36 12.53 -27.33
N ILE A 22 18.42 11.70 -28.33
CA ILE A 22 17.28 10.90 -28.80
C ILE A 22 16.90 9.88 -27.74
N HIS A 23 17.87 9.17 -27.16
CA HIS A 23 17.62 8.18 -26.11
C HIS A 23 17.05 8.74 -24.79
N VAL A 24 17.37 10.00 -24.45
CA VAL A 24 16.82 10.63 -23.22
C VAL A 24 15.32 10.95 -23.33
N PHE A 25 14.77 11.08 -24.52
CA PHE A 25 13.31 11.31 -24.70
C PHE A 25 12.56 10.03 -25.09
N ASP A 26 13.23 9.03 -25.68
CA ASP A 26 12.60 7.75 -26.07
C ASP A 26 12.13 6.93 -24.85
N PHE A 27 12.76 7.10 -23.68
CA PHE A 27 12.29 6.43 -22.46
C PHE A 27 10.97 7.01 -21.94
N LEU A 28 10.62 8.25 -22.28
CA LEU A 28 9.33 8.89 -22.01
C LEU A 28 8.28 8.56 -23.08
N ASP A 29 8.58 7.61 -23.97
CA ASP A 29 7.61 7.14 -24.94
C ASP A 29 6.45 6.46 -24.21
N LEU A 30 5.39 7.24 -23.97
CA LEU A 30 4.17 6.81 -23.32
C LEU A 30 3.42 5.73 -24.12
N GLU A 31 3.78 5.52 -25.38
CA GLU A 31 3.25 4.42 -26.19
C GLU A 31 3.92 3.08 -25.82
N ARG A 32 5.19 3.11 -25.40
CA ARG A 32 5.94 1.92 -25.00
C ARG A 32 5.71 1.53 -23.54
N TYR A 33 5.64 2.52 -22.65
CA TYR A 33 5.49 2.32 -21.21
C TYR A 33 4.25 3.05 -20.69
N ASP A 34 3.24 2.30 -20.25
CA ASP A 34 2.01 2.87 -19.69
C ASP A 34 2.21 3.33 -18.23
N LEU A 35 2.92 4.45 -18.07
CA LEU A 35 3.20 5.05 -16.77
C LEU A 35 1.92 5.40 -16.02
N LEU A 36 0.95 6.03 -16.71
CA LEU A 36 -0.29 6.44 -16.08
C LEU A 36 -1.13 5.25 -15.65
N GLY A 37 -1.20 4.20 -16.48
CA GLY A 37 -1.90 2.96 -16.14
C GLY A 37 -1.26 2.27 -14.94
N ALA A 38 0.06 2.20 -14.88
CA ALA A 38 0.77 1.61 -13.73
C ALA A 38 0.52 2.37 -12.42
N PHE A 39 0.59 3.71 -12.44
CA PHE A 39 0.20 4.53 -11.29
C PHE A 39 -1.28 4.40 -10.93
N TRP A 40 -2.15 4.24 -11.93
CA TRP A 40 -3.58 3.99 -11.68
C TRP A 40 -3.81 2.65 -10.96
N VAL A 41 -3.08 1.60 -11.34
CA VAL A 41 -3.12 0.32 -10.61
C VAL A 41 -2.65 0.50 -9.16
N THR A 42 -1.60 1.30 -8.92
CA THR A 42 -1.15 1.64 -7.55
C THR A 42 -2.25 2.34 -6.75
N VAL A 43 -2.97 3.29 -7.35
CA VAL A 43 -4.13 3.96 -6.73
C VAL A 43 -5.24 2.96 -6.41
N GLN A 44 -5.60 2.10 -7.36
CA GLN A 44 -6.61 1.07 -7.15
C GLN A 44 -6.24 0.12 -6.01
N LEU A 45 -4.99 -0.40 -6.00
CA LEU A 45 -4.48 -1.22 -4.89
C LEU A 45 -4.62 -0.51 -3.55
N THR A 46 -4.23 0.77 -3.49
CA THR A 46 -4.33 1.59 -2.27
C THR A 46 -5.78 1.72 -1.81
N VAL A 47 -6.69 2.10 -2.70
CA VAL A 47 -8.11 2.36 -2.34
C VAL A 47 -8.80 1.08 -1.90
N TYR A 48 -8.72 0.01 -2.69
CA TYR A 48 -9.37 -1.27 -2.34
C TYR A 48 -8.80 -1.84 -1.05
N SER A 49 -7.48 -1.80 -0.88
CA SER A 49 -6.86 -2.30 0.35
C SER A 49 -7.14 -1.40 1.55
N ALA A 50 -7.26 -0.08 1.37
CA ALA A 50 -7.65 0.84 2.45
C ALA A 50 -9.05 0.52 2.96
N VAL A 51 -10.02 0.41 2.06
CA VAL A 51 -11.41 0.07 2.43
C VAL A 51 -11.48 -1.29 3.13
N GLY A 52 -10.88 -2.32 2.53
CA GLY A 52 -10.86 -3.66 3.12
C GLY A 52 -10.17 -3.71 4.48
N SER A 53 -9.03 -3.02 4.63
CA SER A 53 -8.29 -2.98 5.89
C SER A 53 -8.99 -2.18 6.99
N LEU A 54 -9.72 -1.12 6.64
CA LEU A 54 -10.54 -0.39 7.60
C LEU A 54 -11.69 -1.26 8.12
N ILE A 55 -12.36 -1.99 7.23
CA ILE A 55 -13.45 -2.91 7.62
C ILE A 55 -12.89 -4.04 8.49
N TRP A 56 -11.91 -4.80 7.99
CA TRP A 56 -11.37 -5.94 8.70
C TRP A 56 -10.65 -5.55 9.99
N GLY A 57 -9.88 -4.46 9.97
CA GLY A 57 -9.21 -3.94 11.17
C GLY A 57 -10.17 -3.46 12.26
N THR A 58 -11.32 -2.91 11.87
CA THR A 58 -12.38 -2.54 12.82
C THR A 58 -13.00 -3.78 13.47
N ILE A 59 -13.26 -4.82 12.69
CA ILE A 59 -13.76 -6.12 13.20
C ILE A 59 -12.74 -6.70 14.20
N LEU A 60 -11.45 -6.73 13.82
CA LEU A 60 -10.37 -7.22 14.70
C LEU A 60 -10.26 -6.39 15.99
N ALA A 61 -10.40 -5.07 15.91
CA ALA A 61 -10.39 -4.20 17.09
C ALA A 61 -11.58 -4.52 18.02
N GLY A 62 -12.78 -4.68 17.45
CA GLY A 62 -13.97 -5.10 18.19
C GLY A 62 -13.79 -6.47 18.86
N MET A 63 -13.20 -7.44 18.16
CA MET A 63 -12.90 -8.75 18.74
C MET A 63 -11.92 -8.66 19.92
N ARG A 64 -10.89 -7.81 19.82
CA ARG A 64 -9.86 -7.67 20.87
C ARG A 64 -10.32 -6.94 22.11
N VAL A 65 -11.34 -6.09 22.01
CA VAL A 65 -11.97 -5.43 23.17
C VAL A 65 -13.19 -6.19 23.70
N SER A 66 -13.59 -7.27 23.02
CA SER A 66 -14.75 -8.09 23.40
C SER A 66 -14.57 -8.74 24.79
N PRO A 67 -15.63 -8.85 25.59
CA PRO A 67 -15.62 -9.63 26.82
C PRO A 67 -15.48 -11.14 26.58
N VAL A 68 -15.75 -11.64 25.35
CA VAL A 68 -15.69 -13.04 24.97
C VAL A 68 -14.24 -13.49 24.79
N PRO A 69 -13.71 -14.44 25.62
CA PRO A 69 -12.30 -14.83 25.58
C PRO A 69 -11.85 -15.39 24.24
N LEU A 70 -12.72 -16.15 23.56
CA LEU A 70 -12.41 -16.74 22.24
C LEU A 70 -12.18 -15.68 21.17
N MET A 71 -13.05 -14.67 21.10
CA MET A 71 -12.91 -13.57 20.14
C MET A 71 -11.63 -12.78 20.41
N ARG A 72 -11.38 -12.46 21.67
CA ARG A 72 -10.16 -11.74 22.09
C ARG A 72 -8.90 -12.54 21.76
N GLY A 73 -8.92 -13.85 22.03
CA GLY A 73 -7.82 -14.76 21.70
C GLY A 73 -7.52 -14.81 20.21
N PHE A 74 -8.55 -15.02 19.38
CA PHE A 74 -8.41 -15.03 17.93
C PHE A 74 -7.88 -13.70 17.38
N GLY A 75 -8.48 -12.57 17.75
CA GLY A 75 -8.03 -11.26 17.27
C GLY A 75 -6.60 -10.95 17.70
N THR A 76 -6.19 -11.36 18.88
CA THR A 76 -4.81 -11.17 19.36
C THR A 76 -3.82 -12.06 18.60
N ALA A 77 -4.15 -13.34 18.41
CA ALA A 77 -3.31 -14.28 17.65
C ALA A 77 -3.13 -13.81 16.20
N TYR A 78 -4.22 -13.43 15.53
CA TYR A 78 -4.18 -12.90 14.17
C TYR A 78 -3.26 -11.69 14.04
N VAL A 79 -3.48 -10.68 14.90
CA VAL A 79 -2.70 -9.43 14.83
C VAL A 79 -1.21 -9.70 15.11
N ASN A 80 -0.89 -10.54 16.11
CA ASN A 80 0.49 -10.87 16.41
C ASN A 80 1.16 -11.66 15.28
N MET A 81 0.46 -12.63 14.68
CA MET A 81 0.98 -13.41 13.57
C MET A 81 1.28 -12.51 12.37
N MET A 82 0.31 -11.71 11.92
CA MET A 82 0.45 -10.89 10.72
C MET A 82 1.48 -9.77 10.89
N ARG A 83 1.55 -9.11 12.04
CA ARG A 83 2.53 -8.04 12.30
C ARG A 83 3.96 -8.53 12.37
N ASN A 84 4.17 -9.76 12.80
CA ASN A 84 5.50 -10.38 12.89
C ASN A 84 5.90 -11.11 11.61
N THR A 85 5.03 -11.14 10.59
CA THR A 85 5.32 -11.70 9.27
C THR A 85 5.65 -10.57 8.30
N PRO A 86 6.76 -10.62 7.55
CA PRO A 86 7.06 -9.62 6.52
C PRO A 86 5.94 -9.57 5.46
N LEU A 87 5.57 -8.36 5.00
CA LEU A 87 4.52 -8.18 4.00
C LEU A 87 4.78 -8.99 2.72
N THR A 88 6.04 -9.04 2.27
CA THR A 88 6.43 -9.85 1.11
C THR A 88 6.04 -11.32 1.27
N VAL A 89 6.25 -11.89 2.46
CA VAL A 89 5.89 -13.28 2.75
C VAL A 89 4.37 -13.47 2.69
N VAL A 90 3.60 -12.51 3.20
CA VAL A 90 2.12 -12.55 3.13
C VAL A 90 1.64 -12.54 1.67
N LEU A 91 2.20 -11.68 0.82
CA LEU A 91 1.83 -11.60 -0.60
C LEU A 91 2.26 -12.85 -1.37
N VAL A 92 3.48 -13.33 -1.15
CA VAL A 92 3.98 -14.55 -1.78
C VAL A 92 3.14 -15.77 -1.32
N ALA A 93 2.81 -15.87 -0.03
CA ALA A 93 1.93 -16.93 0.47
C ALA A 93 0.51 -16.86 -0.14
N ALA A 94 -0.02 -15.66 -0.38
CA ALA A 94 -1.29 -15.50 -1.09
C ALA A 94 -1.17 -15.97 -2.56
N SER A 95 -0.10 -15.59 -3.27
CA SER A 95 0.10 -15.96 -4.67
C SER A 95 0.45 -17.46 -4.83
N LEU A 96 1.46 -17.96 -4.13
CA LEU A 96 1.89 -19.36 -4.26
C LEU A 96 0.93 -20.31 -3.53
N GLY A 97 0.49 -19.95 -2.33
CA GLY A 97 -0.36 -20.81 -1.50
C GLY A 97 -1.79 -20.85 -2.02
N LEU A 98 -2.47 -19.70 -2.13
CA LEU A 98 -3.87 -19.68 -2.51
C LEU A 98 -4.06 -19.93 -4.02
N TYR A 99 -3.29 -19.26 -4.88
CA TYR A 99 -3.52 -19.40 -6.32
C TYR A 99 -2.83 -20.62 -6.91
N GLN A 100 -1.52 -20.79 -6.74
CA GLN A 100 -0.80 -21.86 -7.43
C GLN A 100 -1.05 -23.23 -6.79
N THR A 101 -1.16 -23.31 -5.45
CA THR A 101 -1.34 -24.60 -4.76
C THR A 101 -2.82 -24.97 -4.60
N LEU A 102 -3.67 -24.02 -4.20
CA LEU A 102 -5.08 -24.27 -3.92
C LEU A 102 -6.01 -23.84 -5.05
N SER A 103 -5.48 -23.32 -6.17
CA SER A 103 -6.24 -22.86 -7.34
C SER A 103 -7.36 -21.85 -7.03
N VAL A 104 -7.18 -21.06 -5.98
CA VAL A 104 -8.15 -20.02 -5.57
C VAL A 104 -8.00 -18.80 -6.49
N THR A 105 -8.99 -18.55 -7.34
CA THR A 105 -8.97 -17.47 -8.35
C THR A 105 -9.71 -16.20 -7.94
N LEU A 106 -10.41 -16.22 -6.80
CA LEU A 106 -11.22 -15.09 -6.30
C LEU A 106 -12.20 -14.51 -7.34
N GLY A 107 -12.89 -15.39 -8.08
CA GLY A 107 -13.90 -15.02 -9.08
C GLY A 107 -13.46 -15.22 -10.54
N GLY A 108 -12.33 -15.89 -10.79
CA GLY A 108 -11.83 -16.18 -12.15
C GLY A 108 -11.21 -14.95 -12.81
N GLY A 109 -10.96 -15.04 -14.12
CA GLY A 109 -10.38 -13.98 -14.93
C GLY A 109 -8.94 -14.26 -15.38
N THR A 110 -8.27 -13.25 -15.87
CA THR A 110 -6.87 -13.31 -16.31
C THR A 110 -5.90 -13.41 -15.13
N SER A 111 -4.69 -13.94 -15.37
CA SER A 111 -3.64 -13.99 -14.33
C SER A 111 -3.35 -12.62 -13.70
N LYS A 112 -3.45 -11.54 -14.49
CA LYS A 112 -3.28 -10.16 -13.99
C LYS A 112 -4.38 -9.77 -12.98
N GLU A 113 -5.64 -10.08 -13.29
CA GLU A 113 -6.76 -9.79 -12.39
C GLU A 113 -6.72 -10.63 -11.11
N ILE A 114 -6.35 -11.90 -11.23
CA ILE A 114 -6.17 -12.79 -10.09
C ILE A 114 -5.03 -12.27 -9.21
N GLY A 115 -3.87 -11.94 -9.79
CA GLY A 115 -2.74 -11.34 -9.07
C GLY A 115 -3.11 -10.06 -8.34
N PHE A 116 -3.86 -9.16 -8.99
CA PHE A 116 -4.36 -7.94 -8.37
C PHE A 116 -5.25 -8.22 -7.15
N ARG A 117 -6.23 -9.13 -7.26
CA ARG A 117 -7.13 -9.49 -6.15
C ARG A 117 -6.38 -10.14 -4.98
N LEU A 118 -5.39 -10.99 -5.28
CA LEU A 118 -4.53 -11.59 -4.26
C LEU A 118 -3.64 -10.55 -3.57
N ALA A 119 -3.12 -9.56 -4.32
CA ALA A 119 -2.40 -8.44 -3.74
C ALA A 119 -3.30 -7.63 -2.80
N VAL A 120 -4.53 -7.29 -3.22
CA VAL A 120 -5.51 -6.62 -2.37
C VAL A 120 -5.78 -7.43 -1.11
N LEU A 121 -6.03 -8.75 -1.23
CA LEU A 121 -6.29 -9.62 -0.08
C LEU A 121 -5.11 -9.62 0.90
N GLY A 122 -3.88 -9.79 0.42
CA GLY A 122 -2.69 -9.79 1.26
C GLY A 122 -2.42 -8.45 1.92
N LEU A 123 -2.59 -7.34 1.18
CA LEU A 123 -2.48 -5.98 1.71
C LEU A 123 -3.55 -5.70 2.77
N VAL A 124 -4.79 -6.14 2.55
CA VAL A 124 -5.88 -6.05 3.54
C VAL A 124 -5.54 -6.83 4.79
N ALA A 125 -5.16 -8.11 4.65
CA ALA A 125 -4.83 -8.97 5.77
C ALA A 125 -3.71 -8.38 6.65
N TYR A 126 -2.68 -7.83 6.02
CA TYR A 126 -1.55 -7.20 6.70
C TYR A 126 -1.93 -5.85 7.32
N THR A 127 -2.49 -4.93 6.53
CA THR A 127 -2.76 -3.54 6.94
C THR A 127 -3.86 -3.46 8.00
N ALA A 128 -4.85 -4.35 7.98
CA ALA A 128 -5.91 -4.43 8.99
C ALA A 128 -5.37 -4.58 10.42
N THR A 129 -4.19 -5.19 10.57
CA THR A 129 -3.56 -5.32 11.90
C THR A 129 -3.15 -3.97 12.47
N PHE A 130 -2.61 -3.09 11.63
CA PHE A 130 -2.22 -1.73 12.03
C PHE A 130 -3.44 -0.84 12.25
N VAL A 131 -4.49 -1.01 11.44
CA VAL A 131 -5.79 -0.36 11.69
C VAL A 131 -6.35 -0.78 13.04
N CYS A 132 -6.36 -2.09 13.34
CA CYS A 132 -6.79 -2.63 14.63
C CYS A 132 -6.01 -2.01 15.80
N GLU A 133 -4.68 -1.91 15.70
CA GLU A 133 -3.86 -1.29 16.76
C GLU A 133 -4.11 0.21 16.89
N ALA A 134 -4.30 0.93 15.78
CA ALA A 134 -4.64 2.35 15.80
C ALA A 134 -5.98 2.58 16.53
N LEU A 135 -7.00 1.80 16.20
CA LEU A 135 -8.32 1.87 16.84
C LEU A 135 -8.22 1.53 18.33
N ARG A 136 -7.53 0.47 18.68
CA ARG A 136 -7.33 0.06 20.08
C ARG A 136 -6.55 1.11 20.88
N SER A 137 -5.51 1.71 20.29
CA SER A 137 -4.77 2.80 20.91
C SER A 137 -5.71 3.99 21.22
N GLY A 138 -6.59 4.33 20.28
CA GLY A 138 -7.58 5.39 20.50
C GLY A 138 -8.57 5.08 21.62
N ILE A 139 -9.08 3.85 21.69
CA ILE A 139 -9.96 3.41 22.79
C ILE A 139 -9.25 3.56 24.14
N ASN A 140 -7.98 3.16 24.20
CA ASN A 140 -7.18 3.24 25.43
C ASN A 140 -6.83 4.69 25.86
N THR A 141 -7.08 5.70 25.05
CA THR A 141 -6.92 7.11 25.44
C THR A 141 -8.05 7.63 26.34
N VAL A 142 -9.19 6.92 26.34
CA VAL A 142 -10.35 7.30 27.17
C VAL A 142 -10.10 6.84 28.61
N PRO A 143 -10.17 7.75 29.60
CA PRO A 143 -9.94 7.38 31.00
C PRO A 143 -10.91 6.30 31.47
N VAL A 144 -10.39 5.24 32.10
CA VAL A 144 -11.18 4.10 32.57
C VAL A 144 -12.31 4.52 33.52
N GLY A 145 -12.06 5.53 34.36
CA GLY A 145 -13.05 6.09 35.27
C GLY A 145 -14.34 6.59 34.62
N GLN A 146 -14.29 7.05 33.34
CA GLN A 146 -15.50 7.44 32.61
C GLN A 146 -16.36 6.21 32.26
N ALA A 147 -15.72 5.10 31.88
CA ALA A 147 -16.44 3.87 31.62
C ALA A 147 -17.00 3.25 32.91
N GLU A 148 -16.28 3.37 34.02
CA GLU A 148 -16.71 2.88 35.34
C GLU A 148 -17.89 3.72 35.88
N ALA A 149 -17.82 5.04 35.77
CA ALA A 149 -18.93 5.94 36.15
C ALA A 149 -20.20 5.66 35.33
N ALA A 150 -20.06 5.45 34.02
CA ALA A 150 -21.17 5.09 33.15
C ALA A 150 -21.82 3.74 33.55
N ARG A 151 -21.00 2.73 33.90
CA ARG A 151 -21.50 1.46 34.40
C ARG A 151 -22.21 1.60 35.77
N ALA A 152 -21.71 2.45 36.65
CA ALA A 152 -22.36 2.75 37.93
C ALA A 152 -23.74 3.38 37.77
N LEU A 153 -23.98 4.09 36.63
CA LEU A 153 -25.29 4.61 36.23
C LEU A 153 -26.17 3.54 35.53
N GLY A 154 -25.73 2.27 35.46
CA GLY A 154 -26.52 1.17 34.89
C GLY A 154 -26.35 0.97 33.36
N LEU A 155 -25.42 1.68 32.69
CA LEU A 155 -25.18 1.52 31.28
C LEU A 155 -24.50 0.16 30.97
N GLY A 156 -25.06 -0.59 30.04
CA GLY A 156 -24.47 -1.84 29.56
C GLY A 156 -23.21 -1.62 28.70
N PHE A 157 -22.44 -2.68 28.46
CA PHE A 157 -21.18 -2.63 27.72
C PHE A 157 -21.30 -1.88 26.37
N THR A 158 -22.32 -2.22 25.57
CA THR A 158 -22.54 -1.59 24.26
C THR A 158 -22.83 -0.11 24.39
N GLN A 159 -23.63 0.29 25.38
CA GLN A 159 -23.97 1.70 25.64
C GLN A 159 -22.74 2.50 26.08
N VAL A 160 -21.94 1.95 26.99
CA VAL A 160 -20.66 2.57 27.42
C VAL A 160 -19.73 2.73 26.21
N LEU A 161 -19.60 1.68 25.38
CA LEU A 161 -18.74 1.72 24.20
C LEU A 161 -19.21 2.78 23.20
N THR A 162 -20.50 2.78 22.83
CA THR A 162 -21.02 3.63 21.74
C THR A 162 -21.25 5.07 22.16
N LEU A 163 -21.71 5.32 23.40
CA LEU A 163 -22.09 6.66 23.86
C LEU A 163 -20.94 7.43 24.51
N ILE A 164 -19.99 6.72 25.15
CA ILE A 164 -18.92 7.35 25.93
C ILE A 164 -17.56 7.18 25.27
N VAL A 165 -17.18 5.92 24.95
CA VAL A 165 -15.82 5.60 24.53
C VAL A 165 -15.59 5.93 23.06
N LEU A 166 -16.43 5.45 22.14
CA LEU A 166 -16.21 5.61 20.70
C LEU A 166 -16.16 7.07 20.23
N PRO A 167 -17.03 8.00 20.69
CA PRO A 167 -16.97 9.40 20.26
C PRO A 167 -15.65 10.09 20.65
N GLN A 168 -15.11 9.73 21.81
CA GLN A 168 -13.83 10.27 22.30
C GLN A 168 -12.64 9.59 21.60
N ALA A 169 -12.68 8.26 21.49
CA ALA A 169 -11.66 7.46 20.81
C ALA A 169 -11.51 7.86 19.35
N PHE A 170 -12.62 8.11 18.64
CA PHE A 170 -12.60 8.47 17.21
C PHE A 170 -11.67 9.65 16.93
N ARG A 171 -11.69 10.68 17.78
CA ARG A 171 -10.84 11.86 17.62
C ARG A 171 -9.35 11.54 17.76
N SER A 172 -8.99 10.61 18.64
CA SER A 172 -7.58 10.22 18.87
C SER A 172 -7.05 9.23 17.84
N VAL A 173 -7.95 8.54 17.11
CA VAL A 173 -7.60 7.53 16.12
C VAL A 173 -7.24 8.13 14.75
N VAL A 174 -7.75 9.33 14.42
CA VAL A 174 -7.59 9.91 13.06
C VAL A 174 -6.14 10.03 12.65
N ALA A 175 -5.25 10.52 13.53
CA ALA A 175 -3.83 10.67 13.20
C ALA A 175 -3.10 9.33 13.00
N PRO A 176 -3.23 8.34 13.90
CA PRO A 176 -2.69 7.00 13.66
C PRO A 176 -3.21 6.34 12.39
N LEU A 177 -4.53 6.44 12.10
CA LEU A 177 -5.11 5.88 10.88
C LEU A 177 -4.56 6.55 9.62
N ALA A 178 -4.39 7.87 9.65
CA ALA A 178 -3.77 8.60 8.54
C ALA A 178 -2.37 8.04 8.23
N ASN A 179 -1.55 7.81 9.25
CA ASN A 179 -0.22 7.22 9.08
C ASN A 179 -0.28 5.81 8.50
N VAL A 180 -1.24 4.98 8.93
CA VAL A 180 -1.44 3.63 8.38
C VAL A 180 -1.79 3.69 6.89
N LEU A 181 -2.68 4.60 6.47
CA LEU A 181 -3.10 4.74 5.08
C LEU A 181 -1.96 5.28 4.19
N ILE A 182 -1.16 6.23 4.69
CA ILE A 182 0.04 6.71 3.99
C ILE A 182 1.06 5.57 3.84
N ALA A 183 1.27 4.76 4.88
CA ALA A 183 2.13 3.59 4.82
C ALA A 183 1.62 2.55 3.83
N LEU A 184 0.29 2.32 3.77
CA LEU A 184 -0.34 1.41 2.81
C LEU A 184 -0.01 1.82 1.37
N THR A 185 -0.10 3.11 1.02
CA THR A 185 0.22 3.60 -0.33
C THR A 185 1.65 3.24 -0.75
N LYS A 186 2.60 3.24 0.19
CA LYS A 186 3.97 2.79 -0.07
C LYS A 186 4.08 1.27 -0.13
N ASN A 187 3.33 0.57 0.72
CA ASN A 187 3.36 -0.90 0.79
C ASN A 187 2.78 -1.56 -0.47
N THR A 188 1.97 -0.85 -1.29
CA THR A 188 1.50 -1.39 -2.57
C THR A 188 2.63 -1.77 -3.51
N THR A 189 3.81 -1.11 -3.41
CA THR A 189 5.00 -1.45 -4.22
C THR A 189 5.50 -2.87 -3.99
N VAL A 190 5.18 -3.48 -2.84
CA VAL A 190 5.54 -4.88 -2.57
C VAL A 190 4.75 -5.85 -3.45
N ALA A 191 3.61 -5.42 -4.04
CA ALA A 191 2.84 -6.25 -4.97
C ALA A 191 3.61 -6.57 -6.26
N ALA A 192 4.65 -5.81 -6.60
CA ALA A 192 5.61 -6.14 -7.66
C ALA A 192 6.23 -7.53 -7.48
N THR A 193 6.41 -8.01 -6.24
CA THR A 193 7.00 -9.32 -5.95
C THR A 193 6.14 -10.50 -6.41
N ILE A 194 4.86 -10.28 -6.63
CA ILE A 194 3.91 -11.25 -7.18
C ILE A 194 3.42 -10.85 -8.58
N SER A 195 4.23 -10.07 -9.30
CA SER A 195 4.03 -9.67 -10.70
C SER A 195 2.74 -8.88 -10.96
N VAL A 196 2.30 -8.08 -10.00
CA VAL A 196 1.23 -7.10 -10.23
C VAL A 196 1.82 -5.89 -10.95
N SER A 197 1.28 -5.55 -12.13
CA SER A 197 1.76 -4.46 -13.00
C SER A 197 1.38 -3.09 -12.43
N GLU A 198 1.94 -2.73 -11.28
CA GLU A 198 1.83 -1.43 -10.65
C GLU A 198 3.13 -0.61 -10.85
N ALA A 199 3.16 0.63 -10.37
CA ALA A 199 4.26 1.56 -10.69
C ALA A 199 5.66 1.04 -10.34
N ALA A 200 5.87 0.30 -9.24
CA ALA A 200 7.19 -0.18 -8.89
C ALA A 200 7.65 -1.36 -9.77
N LEU A 201 6.73 -2.22 -10.24
CA LEU A 201 7.07 -3.26 -11.22
C LEU A 201 7.48 -2.62 -12.55
N LEU A 202 6.72 -1.64 -13.03
CA LEU A 202 7.06 -0.93 -14.27
C LEU A 202 8.40 -0.21 -14.14
N MET A 203 8.67 0.45 -13.01
CA MET A 203 9.98 1.05 -12.75
C MET A 203 11.11 0.04 -12.88
N LYS A 204 10.93 -1.16 -12.30
CA LYS A 204 11.93 -2.24 -12.38
C LYS A 204 12.15 -2.69 -13.82
N GLU A 205 11.09 -2.92 -14.58
CA GLU A 205 11.15 -3.29 -16.00
C GLU A 205 11.86 -2.22 -16.85
N MET A 206 11.57 -0.94 -16.60
CA MET A 206 12.26 0.16 -17.29
C MET A 206 13.74 0.24 -16.94
N ILE A 207 14.13 0.04 -15.67
CA ILE A 207 15.52 0.02 -15.25
C ILE A 207 16.30 -1.15 -15.90
N GLU A 208 15.63 -2.30 -16.05
CA GLU A 208 16.23 -3.48 -16.71
C GLU A 208 16.41 -3.27 -18.22
N ASN A 209 15.47 -2.57 -18.88
CA ASN A 209 15.48 -2.36 -20.32
C ASN A 209 16.30 -1.12 -20.75
N GLU A 210 16.34 -0.08 -19.93
CA GLU A 210 16.92 1.23 -20.23
C GLU A 210 18.06 1.56 -19.24
N SER A 211 19.07 0.69 -19.21
CA SER A 211 20.19 0.78 -18.25
C SER A 211 20.98 2.10 -18.31
N ASP A 212 20.97 2.79 -19.46
CA ASP A 212 21.71 4.04 -19.67
C ASP A 212 21.09 5.25 -18.95
N VAL A 213 19.80 5.15 -18.59
CA VAL A 213 19.02 6.27 -17.99
C VAL A 213 18.42 5.92 -16.63
N ILE A 214 19.02 4.99 -15.90
CA ILE A 214 18.53 4.47 -14.60
C ILE A 214 18.14 5.62 -13.63
N PHE A 215 19.01 6.62 -13.46
CA PHE A 215 18.75 7.73 -12.53
C PHE A 215 17.55 8.56 -12.96
N LEU A 216 17.30 8.68 -14.26
CA LEU A 216 16.19 9.44 -14.79
C LEU A 216 14.88 8.66 -14.60
N VAL A 217 14.86 7.36 -14.90
CA VAL A 217 13.73 6.45 -14.61
C VAL A 217 13.38 6.51 -13.12
N PHE A 218 14.36 6.29 -12.24
CA PHE A 218 14.16 6.37 -10.80
C PHE A 218 13.56 7.72 -10.37
N SER A 219 14.09 8.85 -10.91
CA SER A 219 13.62 10.19 -10.56
C SER A 219 12.17 10.43 -10.96
N VAL A 220 11.74 9.95 -12.13
CA VAL A 220 10.35 10.05 -12.60
C VAL A 220 9.40 9.28 -11.69
N PHE A 221 9.73 8.04 -11.34
CA PHE A 221 8.91 7.24 -10.44
C PHE A 221 8.92 7.79 -9.01
N ALA A 222 10.07 8.24 -8.50
CA ALA A 222 10.16 8.89 -7.20
C ALA A 222 9.26 10.15 -7.15
N PHE A 223 9.31 10.98 -8.19
CA PHE A 223 8.42 12.14 -8.32
C PHE A 223 6.95 11.72 -8.38
N GLY A 224 6.59 10.71 -9.18
CA GLY A 224 5.23 10.16 -9.25
C GLY A 224 4.71 9.68 -7.89
N PHE A 225 5.52 8.96 -7.12
CA PHE A 225 5.16 8.54 -5.76
C PHE A 225 5.03 9.73 -4.80
N ILE A 226 5.86 10.77 -4.93
CA ILE A 226 5.70 12.00 -4.13
C ILE A 226 4.37 12.67 -4.46
N VAL A 227 4.03 12.83 -5.74
CA VAL A 227 2.76 13.42 -6.19
C VAL A 227 1.56 12.60 -5.69
N LEU A 228 1.67 11.28 -5.59
CA LEU A 228 0.62 10.41 -5.09
C LEU A 228 0.48 10.47 -3.55
N THR A 229 1.60 10.45 -2.82
CA THR A 229 1.60 10.32 -1.35
C THR A 229 1.49 11.66 -0.63
N LEU A 230 2.04 12.73 -1.17
CA LEU A 230 2.09 14.04 -0.51
C LEU A 230 0.69 14.66 -0.34
N PRO A 231 -0.19 14.71 -1.38
CA PRO A 231 -1.55 15.20 -1.21
C PRO A 231 -2.35 14.37 -0.20
N THR A 232 -2.22 13.05 -0.25
CA THR A 232 -2.87 12.15 0.72
C THR A 232 -2.41 12.45 2.15
N GLY A 233 -1.10 12.63 2.35
CA GLY A 233 -0.52 12.97 3.64
C GLY A 233 -0.98 14.35 4.16
N LEU A 234 -1.00 15.36 3.29
CA LEU A 234 -1.45 16.70 3.64
C LEU A 234 -2.94 16.73 3.99
N LEU A 235 -3.78 16.07 3.21
CA LEU A 235 -5.23 16.00 3.42
C LEU A 235 -5.56 15.28 4.72
N LEU A 236 -4.98 14.10 4.95
CA LEU A 236 -5.18 13.35 6.18
C LEU A 236 -4.59 14.06 7.40
N GLY A 237 -3.44 14.73 7.24
CA GLY A 237 -2.84 15.56 8.28
C GLY A 237 -3.71 16.78 8.64
N TRP A 238 -4.34 17.41 7.64
CA TRP A 238 -5.27 18.53 7.88
C TRP A 238 -6.54 18.05 8.60
N VAL A 239 -7.13 16.92 8.16
CA VAL A 239 -8.30 16.31 8.84
C VAL A 239 -7.95 15.97 10.29
N SER A 240 -6.79 15.34 10.51
CA SER A 240 -6.30 15.00 11.84
C SER A 240 -6.20 16.23 12.76
N LYS A 241 -5.62 17.34 12.27
CA LYS A 241 -5.52 18.60 13.05
C LYS A 241 -6.87 19.22 13.38
N ARG A 242 -7.87 19.08 12.49
CA ARG A 242 -9.23 19.62 12.73
C ARG A 242 -10.03 18.79 13.72
N VAL A 243 -9.83 17.47 13.72
CA VAL A 243 -10.57 16.52 14.56
C VAL A 243 -9.88 16.31 15.92
N ALA A 244 -8.55 16.52 15.99
CA ALA A 244 -7.80 16.38 17.24
C ALA A 244 -8.33 17.34 18.31
N VAL A 245 -8.56 16.79 19.52
CA VAL A 245 -8.90 17.60 20.70
C VAL A 245 -7.68 18.42 21.08
N LYS A 246 -7.82 19.75 21.14
CA LYS A 246 -6.84 20.59 21.84
C LYS A 246 -6.87 20.17 23.32
N ARG A 247 -5.80 19.56 23.80
CA ARG A 247 -5.53 19.33 25.22
C ARG A 247 -5.10 20.62 25.85
#